data_6e6d31a8adfcce37a5a081f6256549af
#
_entry.id   6e6d31a8adfcce37a5a081f6256549af
#
_cell.length_a   1.000
_cell.length_b   1.000
_cell.length_c   1.000
_cell.angle_alpha   90.00
_cell.angle_beta   90.00
_cell.angle_gamma   90.00
#
_symmetry.space_group_name_H-M   'P 1'
#
loop_
_entity.id
_entity.type
_entity.pdbx_description
1 polymer ?
#
loop_
_entity_poly.entity_id
_entity_poly.type
_entity_poly.pdbx_seq_one_letter_code
_entity_poly.pdbx_strand_id
1 'polypeptide(L)'
;MISKIHTKQLQKVSFEDIKGWVHDNHLDAFTVLNKSTKYDLLDQKMPNNNMARRYFEKNYQPYKVLRKQNEVSLYTGYYEPSLNASSVKTEEYLYPLYGSPKNKSEKFVNLTRRELEEKIYWDLPILAWLSDPVGLYFMHIQGSGSLKFENGTERRFVFSSKNNYEYTSIGRYLTDNNYIKKTRISMGSIKKWMIRSPENLSKKYINKSFIFFKEDLKDDVNPHPLGQIGIRLTPFRSLAVDMSIYNANTPIWLDTKIPIKDSKKAERFQRLMFAQDKGSAIKGLLRGDIFFGNDENAGNMKSQGDIIVFEVI
;
A
#
# COMPACT_ATOMS: atom_id res chain seq x y z
N MET A 1 16.27 -9.17 -16.68
CA MET A 1 17.16 -9.49 -15.53
C MET A 1 16.34 -9.32 -14.26
N ILE A 2 15.98 -10.42 -13.60
CA ILE A 2 15.38 -10.37 -12.24
C ILE A 2 16.42 -9.69 -11.37
N SER A 3 16.16 -8.45 -11.02
CA SER A 3 17.15 -7.58 -10.40
C SER A 3 17.84 -8.20 -9.22
N LYS A 4 18.75 -8.14 -8.63
CA LYS A 4 19.40 -8.35 -7.32
C LYS A 4 18.97 -9.60 -6.51
N ILE A 5 18.06 -10.45 -6.99
CA ILE A 5 17.77 -11.73 -6.34
C ILE A 5 18.92 -12.69 -6.68
N HIS A 6 19.59 -13.22 -5.66
CA HIS A 6 20.62 -14.21 -5.86
C HIS A 6 20.06 -15.44 -6.59
N THR A 7 20.66 -15.85 -7.69
CA THR A 7 20.25 -17.00 -8.52
C THR A 7 20.04 -18.28 -7.71
N LYS A 8 20.79 -18.49 -6.62
CA LYS A 8 20.61 -19.61 -5.68
C LYS A 8 19.26 -19.63 -4.93
N GLN A 9 18.49 -18.54 -4.93
CA GLN A 9 17.16 -18.47 -4.32
C GLN A 9 16.03 -18.62 -5.36
N LEU A 10 16.37 -18.90 -6.60
CA LEU A 10 15.41 -19.01 -7.70
C LEU A 10 15.48 -20.41 -8.32
N GLN A 11 14.32 -21.04 -8.43
CA GLN A 11 14.14 -22.31 -9.12
C GLN A 11 13.26 -22.07 -10.35
N LYS A 12 13.78 -22.37 -11.53
CA LYS A 12 13.01 -22.34 -12.78
C LYS A 12 11.85 -23.34 -12.67
N VAL A 13 10.65 -22.91 -13.05
CA VAL A 13 9.45 -23.75 -13.08
C VAL A 13 8.72 -23.58 -14.41
N SER A 14 7.80 -24.49 -14.73
CA SER A 14 6.91 -24.34 -15.88
C SER A 14 5.63 -23.62 -15.47
N PHE A 15 4.89 -23.07 -16.45
CA PHE A 15 3.57 -22.48 -16.19
C PHE A 15 2.54 -23.54 -15.72
N GLU A 16 2.71 -24.77 -16.13
CA GLU A 16 1.86 -25.90 -15.72
C GLU A 16 2.00 -26.22 -14.24
N ASP A 17 3.17 -25.97 -13.66
CA ASP A 17 3.45 -26.15 -12.24
C ASP A 17 2.85 -25.04 -11.35
N ILE A 18 2.39 -23.94 -11.95
CA ILE A 18 1.85 -22.80 -11.21
C ILE A 18 0.38 -23.05 -10.86
N LYS A 19 0.15 -23.42 -9.61
CA LYS A 19 -1.21 -23.67 -9.11
C LYS A 19 -2.12 -22.46 -9.31
N GLY A 20 -3.24 -22.68 -9.99
CA GLY A 20 -4.26 -21.64 -10.23
C GLY A 20 -3.96 -20.72 -11.40
N TRP A 21 -2.82 -20.84 -12.08
CA TRP A 21 -2.44 -19.98 -13.20
C TRP A 21 -3.55 -19.86 -14.24
N VAL A 22 -4.11 -20.96 -14.67
CA VAL A 22 -5.17 -21.00 -15.72
C VAL A 22 -6.48 -20.31 -15.31
N HIS A 23 -6.68 -20.06 -14.03
CA HIS A 23 -7.92 -19.48 -13.47
C HIS A 23 -7.83 -17.97 -13.25
N ASP A 24 -6.65 -17.37 -13.39
CA ASP A 24 -6.51 -15.91 -13.23
C ASP A 24 -7.14 -15.16 -14.40
N ASN A 25 -7.53 -13.92 -14.14
CA ASN A 25 -7.90 -12.96 -15.18
C ASN A 25 -6.65 -12.31 -15.77
N HIS A 26 -6.00 -13.00 -16.71
CA HIS A 26 -4.79 -12.54 -17.38
C HIS A 26 -5.03 -11.29 -18.25
N LEU A 27 -6.27 -11.11 -18.76
CA LEU A 27 -6.62 -9.91 -19.51
C LEU A 27 -6.54 -8.65 -18.64
N ASP A 28 -7.02 -8.76 -17.41
CA ASP A 28 -6.89 -7.70 -16.42
C ASP A 28 -5.41 -7.44 -16.05
N ALA A 29 -4.63 -8.50 -15.82
CA ALA A 29 -3.19 -8.39 -15.57
C ALA A 29 -2.45 -7.74 -16.76
N PHE A 30 -2.78 -8.13 -17.98
CA PHE A 30 -2.23 -7.54 -19.19
C PHE A 30 -2.55 -6.06 -19.32
N THR A 31 -3.79 -5.67 -19.01
CA THR A 31 -4.22 -4.27 -19.01
C THR A 31 -3.38 -3.43 -18.05
N VAL A 32 -3.09 -3.96 -16.86
CA VAL A 32 -2.24 -3.30 -15.87
C VAL A 32 -0.80 -3.19 -16.35
N LEU A 33 -0.24 -4.25 -16.93
CA LEU A 33 1.10 -4.23 -17.50
C LEU A 33 1.20 -3.19 -18.61
N ASN A 34 0.25 -3.16 -19.54
CA ASN A 34 0.22 -2.23 -20.66
C ASN A 34 0.19 -0.76 -20.23
N LYS A 35 -0.64 -0.43 -19.22
CA LYS A 35 -0.68 0.93 -18.66
C LYS A 35 0.63 1.33 -17.97
N SER A 36 1.47 0.38 -17.61
CA SER A 36 2.70 0.60 -16.85
C SER A 36 3.96 0.65 -17.70
N THR A 37 3.90 0.29 -18.96
CA THR A 37 5.00 0.42 -19.91
C THR A 37 4.94 1.79 -20.54
N LYS A 38 6.02 2.60 -20.41
CA LYS A 38 6.15 3.94 -21.04
C LYS A 38 6.16 3.91 -22.57
N TYR A 39 6.22 2.74 -23.14
CA TYR A 39 6.12 2.51 -24.56
C TYR A 39 4.77 1.86 -24.78
N ASP A 40 3.97 2.40 -25.69
CA ASP A 40 2.88 1.69 -26.35
C ASP A 40 3.44 0.45 -27.08
N LEU A 41 4.09 -0.44 -26.32
CA LEU A 41 4.64 -1.68 -26.84
C LEU A 41 3.55 -2.59 -27.38
N LEU A 42 2.30 -2.24 -27.11
CA LEU A 42 1.17 -3.07 -27.42
C LEU A 42 0.02 -2.23 -27.96
N ASP A 43 0.19 -1.74 -29.16
CA ASP A 43 -0.94 -1.44 -30.08
C ASP A 43 -1.80 -2.71 -30.32
N GLN A 44 -1.47 -3.80 -29.61
CA GLN A 44 -2.20 -5.06 -29.61
C GLN A 44 -3.32 -5.02 -28.58
N LYS A 45 -4.51 -4.73 -29.04
CA LYS A 45 -5.72 -5.05 -28.27
C LYS A 45 -5.70 -6.54 -27.96
N MET A 46 -5.53 -6.91 -26.68
CA MET A 46 -5.71 -8.30 -26.25
C MET A 46 -7.21 -8.61 -26.26
N PRO A 47 -7.70 -9.46 -27.15
CA PRO A 47 -9.13 -9.64 -27.32
C PRO A 47 -9.79 -10.49 -26.24
N ASN A 48 -9.03 -11.35 -25.55
CA ASN A 48 -9.57 -12.24 -24.52
C ASN A 48 -8.52 -12.77 -23.54
N ASN A 49 -9.00 -13.41 -22.45
CA ASN A 49 -8.16 -13.94 -21.38
C ASN A 49 -7.14 -14.97 -21.86
N ASN A 50 -7.50 -15.85 -22.79
CA ASN A 50 -6.62 -16.91 -23.29
C ASN A 50 -5.43 -16.32 -24.07
N MET A 51 -5.64 -15.27 -24.87
CA MET A 51 -4.56 -14.61 -25.59
C MET A 51 -3.64 -13.84 -24.62
N ALA A 52 -4.21 -13.18 -23.62
CA ALA A 52 -3.42 -12.52 -22.58
C ALA A 52 -2.57 -13.54 -21.79
N ARG A 53 -3.13 -14.71 -21.44
CA ARG A 53 -2.38 -15.80 -20.79
C ARG A 53 -1.22 -16.27 -21.68
N ARG A 54 -1.47 -16.57 -22.96
CA ARG A 54 -0.42 -16.99 -23.92
C ARG A 54 0.66 -15.92 -24.09
N TYR A 55 0.30 -14.63 -24.00
CA TYR A 55 1.28 -13.56 -24.02
C TYR A 55 2.29 -13.70 -22.88
N PHE A 56 1.83 -13.91 -21.64
CA PHE A 56 2.71 -14.12 -20.51
C PHE A 56 3.53 -15.41 -20.67
N GLU A 57 2.90 -16.51 -21.07
CA GLU A 57 3.55 -17.80 -21.29
C GLU A 57 4.65 -17.76 -22.36
N LYS A 58 4.47 -16.91 -23.39
CA LYS A 58 5.42 -16.76 -24.49
C LYS A 58 6.59 -15.83 -24.16
N ASN A 59 6.35 -14.78 -23.37
CA ASN A 59 7.32 -13.70 -23.18
C ASN A 59 8.05 -13.72 -21.84
N TYR A 60 7.65 -14.61 -20.92
CA TYR A 60 8.21 -14.67 -19.60
C TYR A 60 8.60 -16.08 -19.18
N GLN A 61 9.66 -16.17 -18.38
CA GLN A 61 10.07 -17.39 -17.68
C GLN A 61 9.75 -17.25 -16.20
N PRO A 62 8.94 -18.14 -15.61
CA PRO A 62 8.65 -18.13 -14.18
C PRO A 62 9.77 -18.78 -13.35
N TYR A 63 10.05 -18.17 -12.19
CA TYR A 63 11.00 -18.67 -11.19
C TYR A 63 10.34 -18.67 -9.82
N LYS A 64 10.26 -19.82 -9.18
CA LYS A 64 9.83 -19.95 -7.79
C LYS A 64 10.91 -19.42 -6.87
N VAL A 65 10.50 -18.57 -5.92
CA VAL A 65 11.41 -18.07 -4.88
C VAL A 65 11.53 -19.13 -3.78
N LEU A 66 12.74 -19.60 -3.57
CA LEU A 66 13.06 -20.58 -2.52
C LEU A 66 13.26 -19.86 -1.19
N ARG A 67 12.65 -20.38 -0.14
CA ARG A 67 12.82 -19.89 1.23
C ARG A 67 14.13 -20.41 1.81
N LYS A 68 14.85 -19.55 2.53
CA LYS A 68 15.92 -20.01 3.42
C LYS A 68 15.31 -20.70 4.64
N GLN A 69 16.13 -21.51 5.32
CA GLN A 69 15.71 -22.15 6.56
C GLN A 69 15.22 -21.08 7.56
N ASN A 70 14.04 -21.27 8.13
CA ASN A 70 13.37 -20.36 9.06
C ASN A 70 12.92 -19.00 8.46
N GLU A 71 12.99 -18.79 7.16
CA GLU A 71 12.47 -17.58 6.52
C GLU A 71 10.93 -17.67 6.38
N VAL A 72 10.24 -16.69 6.92
CA VAL A 72 8.77 -16.62 6.92
C VAL A 72 8.32 -15.53 5.98
N SER A 73 7.46 -15.88 5.03
CA SER A 73 6.82 -14.88 4.18
C SER A 73 5.75 -14.10 4.94
N LEU A 74 5.56 -12.84 4.59
CA LEU A 74 4.52 -12.00 5.16
C LEU A 74 3.89 -11.11 4.09
N TYR A 75 2.60 -11.33 3.87
CA TYR A 75 1.79 -10.50 2.99
C TYR A 75 0.72 -9.78 3.82
N THR A 76 0.64 -8.49 3.63
CA THR A 76 -0.36 -7.61 4.26
C THR A 76 -1.15 -6.88 3.18
N GLY A 77 -2.13 -6.08 3.57
CA GLY A 77 -2.91 -5.26 2.66
C GLY A 77 -2.88 -3.80 3.06
N TYR A 78 -2.94 -2.94 2.08
CA TYR A 78 -3.14 -1.50 2.26
C TYR A 78 -4.26 -1.01 1.35
N TYR A 79 -4.82 0.14 1.70
CA TYR A 79 -5.96 0.72 1.00
C TYR A 79 -5.90 2.24 1.05
N GLU A 80 -6.71 2.90 0.25
CA GLU A 80 -6.90 4.34 0.30
C GLU A 80 -8.09 4.68 1.20
N PRO A 81 -7.88 5.25 2.39
CA PRO A 81 -8.97 5.64 3.27
C PRO A 81 -9.78 6.79 2.68
N SER A 82 -11.10 6.79 2.94
CA SER A 82 -11.99 7.90 2.64
C SER A 82 -12.45 8.53 3.95
N LEU A 83 -12.20 9.84 4.13
CA LEU A 83 -12.47 10.56 5.35
C LEU A 83 -13.30 11.82 5.06
N ASN A 84 -14.14 12.25 6.03
CA ASN A 84 -14.84 13.51 5.94
C ASN A 84 -13.89 14.67 6.25
N ALA A 85 -14.04 15.78 5.54
CA ALA A 85 -13.19 16.95 5.66
C ALA A 85 -13.96 18.26 5.45
N SER A 86 -13.40 19.34 5.98
CA SER A 86 -13.80 20.71 5.72
C SER A 86 -12.63 21.52 5.13
N SER A 87 -12.94 22.53 4.33
CA SER A 87 -11.94 23.48 3.82
C SER A 87 -11.53 24.52 4.88
N VAL A 88 -12.31 24.66 5.93
CA VAL A 88 -12.08 25.59 7.04
C VAL A 88 -12.09 24.86 8.37
N LYS A 89 -11.40 25.42 9.36
CA LYS A 89 -11.47 24.92 10.73
C LYS A 89 -12.84 25.23 11.33
N THR A 90 -13.47 24.22 11.95
CA THR A 90 -14.73 24.36 12.70
C THR A 90 -14.60 23.72 14.08
N GLU A 91 -15.67 23.71 14.87
CA GLU A 91 -15.71 22.98 16.15
C GLU A 91 -15.61 21.47 15.98
N GLU A 92 -16.03 20.93 14.83
CA GLU A 92 -15.96 19.50 14.49
C GLU A 92 -14.65 19.15 13.78
N TYR A 93 -14.23 19.97 12.81
CA TYR A 93 -13.05 19.72 11.97
C TYR A 93 -11.82 20.43 12.53
N LEU A 94 -11.10 19.74 13.44
CA LEU A 94 -10.04 20.32 14.27
C LEU A 94 -8.64 19.95 13.82
N TYR A 95 -8.49 18.84 13.07
CA TYR A 95 -7.18 18.23 12.77
C TYR A 95 -6.72 18.61 11.36
N PRO A 96 -5.64 19.40 11.23
CA PRO A 96 -5.17 19.86 9.92
C PRO A 96 -4.47 18.75 9.12
N LEU A 97 -4.80 18.65 7.83
CA LEU A 97 -3.99 17.93 6.85
C LEU A 97 -2.94 18.89 6.29
N TYR A 98 -1.69 18.67 6.62
CA TYR A 98 -0.61 19.55 6.19
C TYR A 98 -0.05 19.20 4.83
N GLY A 99 0.16 20.22 3.99
CA GLY A 99 0.99 20.18 2.81
C GLY A 99 2.48 20.29 3.15
N SER A 100 3.33 19.97 2.16
CA SER A 100 4.79 20.08 2.33
C SER A 100 5.22 21.49 2.68
N PRO A 101 6.20 21.62 3.59
CA PRO A 101 6.82 22.91 3.89
C PRO A 101 7.41 23.54 2.63
N LYS A 102 7.22 24.85 2.45
CA LYS A 102 7.87 25.60 1.38
C LYS A 102 9.40 25.58 1.60
N ASN A 103 10.13 25.43 0.51
CA ASN A 103 11.61 25.43 0.50
C ASN A 103 12.26 24.37 1.40
N LYS A 104 11.58 23.23 1.64
CA LYS A 104 12.05 22.16 2.54
C LYS A 104 12.55 22.69 3.88
N SER A 105 11.81 23.65 4.46
CA SER A 105 12.19 24.29 5.71
C SER A 105 12.61 23.27 6.76
N GLU A 106 13.88 23.29 7.17
CA GLU A 106 14.44 22.38 8.18
C GLU A 106 13.68 22.44 9.51
N LYS A 107 13.06 23.58 9.81
CA LYS A 107 12.23 23.77 11.00
C LYS A 107 11.17 22.67 11.14
N PHE A 108 10.43 22.34 10.06
CA PHE A 108 9.29 21.43 10.14
C PHE A 108 9.68 19.96 9.95
N VAL A 109 10.71 19.68 9.12
CA VAL A 109 11.15 18.28 8.89
C VAL A 109 11.89 17.69 10.09
N ASN A 110 12.36 18.53 11.01
CA ASN A 110 13.00 18.09 12.25
C ASN A 110 12.03 17.97 13.45
N LEU A 111 10.75 18.33 13.26
CA LEU A 111 9.73 18.13 14.29
C LEU A 111 9.19 16.69 14.26
N THR A 112 8.96 16.13 15.43
CA THR A 112 8.28 14.85 15.61
C THR A 112 6.78 14.98 15.26
N ARG A 113 6.10 13.86 15.08
CA ARG A 113 4.61 13.81 14.95
C ARG A 113 3.93 14.55 16.09
N ARG A 114 4.37 14.36 17.35
CA ARG A 114 3.79 15.00 18.52
C ARG A 114 3.85 16.52 18.37
N GLU A 115 5.02 17.07 18.11
CA GLU A 115 5.22 18.49 17.96
C GLU A 115 4.42 19.09 16.80
N LEU A 116 4.25 18.35 15.70
CA LEU A 116 3.45 18.78 14.55
C LEU A 116 1.93 18.72 14.79
N GLU A 117 1.46 17.87 15.71
CA GLU A 117 0.04 17.69 15.96
C GLU A 117 -0.47 18.39 17.24
N GLU A 118 0.41 18.75 18.20
CA GLU A 118 0.01 19.41 19.47
C GLU A 118 -0.37 20.87 19.29
N LYS A 119 0.04 21.50 18.20
CA LYS A 119 -0.36 22.87 17.85
C LYS A 119 -0.56 23.06 16.37
N ILE A 120 -1.31 24.10 16.01
CA ILE A 120 -1.54 24.44 14.60
C ILE A 120 -0.39 25.30 14.11
N TYR A 121 0.22 24.89 12.99
CA TYR A 121 1.27 25.62 12.29
C TYR A 121 0.68 26.32 11.05
N TRP A 122 0.34 27.60 11.22
CA TRP A 122 -0.23 28.41 10.13
C TRP A 122 0.79 28.72 9.01
N ASP A 123 2.09 28.55 9.29
CA ASP A 123 3.16 28.69 8.30
C ASP A 123 3.25 27.47 7.35
N LEU A 124 2.57 26.36 7.67
CA LEU A 124 2.44 25.20 6.80
C LEU A 124 1.20 25.36 5.93
N PRO A 125 1.24 24.90 4.65
CA PRO A 125 0.03 24.80 3.87
C PRO A 125 -0.97 23.86 4.56
N ILE A 126 -2.16 24.34 4.87
CA ILE A 126 -3.26 23.51 5.38
C ILE A 126 -4.15 23.20 4.19
N LEU A 127 -4.23 21.91 3.84
CA LEU A 127 -4.95 21.42 2.65
C LEU A 127 -6.42 21.13 2.95
N ALA A 128 -6.71 20.71 4.18
CA ALA A 128 -8.03 20.39 4.67
C ALA A 128 -8.01 20.29 6.21
N TRP A 129 -9.19 20.23 6.81
CA TRP A 129 -9.41 19.97 8.22
C TRP A 129 -10.25 18.70 8.38
N LEU A 130 -9.88 17.81 9.30
CA LEU A 130 -10.55 16.55 9.54
C LEU A 130 -11.14 16.49 10.94
N SER A 131 -12.21 15.71 11.10
CA SER A 131 -12.84 15.44 12.41
C SER A 131 -12.27 14.18 13.09
N ASP A 132 -11.73 13.23 12.31
CA ASP A 132 -11.24 11.93 12.81
C ASP A 132 -9.70 11.89 12.93
N PRO A 133 -9.14 12.06 14.16
CA PRO A 133 -7.69 11.99 14.37
C PRO A 133 -7.11 10.58 14.19
N VAL A 134 -7.91 9.53 14.35
CA VAL A 134 -7.49 8.14 14.13
C VAL A 134 -7.44 7.86 12.64
N GLY A 135 -8.47 8.25 11.89
CA GLY A 135 -8.49 8.17 10.43
C GLY A 135 -7.33 8.91 9.80
N LEU A 136 -7.06 10.15 10.24
CA LEU A 136 -5.91 10.95 9.79
C LEU A 136 -4.58 10.24 10.10
N TYR A 137 -4.41 9.69 11.29
CA TYR A 137 -3.21 8.92 11.64
C TYR A 137 -3.00 7.74 10.69
N PHE A 138 -4.05 7.00 10.36
CA PHE A 138 -3.95 5.88 9.42
C PHE A 138 -3.73 6.36 7.98
N MET A 139 -4.31 7.49 7.56
CA MET A 139 -4.01 8.10 6.28
C MET A 139 -2.52 8.42 6.12
N HIS A 140 -1.85 8.89 7.19
CA HIS A 140 -0.39 9.06 7.20
C HIS A 140 0.38 7.74 7.03
N ILE A 141 -0.17 6.61 7.50
CA ILE A 141 0.46 5.30 7.35
C ILE A 141 0.26 4.76 5.94
N GLN A 142 -0.94 4.96 5.37
CA GLN A 142 -1.29 4.52 4.02
C GLN A 142 -0.59 5.35 2.93
N GLY A 143 -0.28 6.60 3.20
CA GLY A 143 0.41 7.51 2.27
C GLY A 143 -0.52 8.25 1.30
N SER A 144 -1.80 7.92 1.27
CA SER A 144 -2.84 8.59 0.48
C SER A 144 -4.20 8.50 1.15
N GLY A 145 -5.14 9.32 0.69
CA GLY A 145 -6.53 9.26 1.10
C GLY A 145 -7.42 10.15 0.25
N SER A 146 -8.69 9.78 0.18
CA SER A 146 -9.75 10.56 -0.42
C SER A 146 -10.49 11.33 0.66
N LEU A 147 -10.74 12.62 0.45
CA LEU A 147 -11.45 13.49 1.38
C LEU A 147 -12.78 13.93 0.79
N LYS A 148 -13.85 13.66 1.52
CA LYS A 148 -15.22 14.10 1.19
C LYS A 148 -15.53 15.40 1.92
N PHE A 149 -15.69 16.47 1.17
CA PHE A 149 -16.00 17.78 1.71
C PHE A 149 -17.51 17.96 1.89
N GLU A 150 -17.92 18.86 2.79
CA GLU A 150 -19.30 19.15 3.11
C GLU A 150 -20.14 19.58 1.89
N ASN A 151 -19.52 20.18 0.89
CA ASN A 151 -20.18 20.56 -0.38
C ASN A 151 -20.36 19.39 -1.37
N GLY A 152 -20.07 18.15 -0.94
CA GLY A 152 -20.18 16.95 -1.77
C GLY A 152 -18.99 16.70 -2.71
N THR A 153 -17.98 17.59 -2.75
CA THR A 153 -16.79 17.34 -3.57
C THR A 153 -15.90 16.28 -2.90
N GLU A 154 -15.30 15.42 -3.71
CA GLU A 154 -14.30 14.46 -3.26
C GLU A 154 -12.95 14.80 -3.89
N ARG A 155 -11.92 14.93 -3.06
CA ARG A 155 -10.58 15.29 -3.47
C ARG A 155 -9.58 14.29 -2.92
N ARG A 156 -8.58 13.92 -3.71
CA ARG A 156 -7.54 12.98 -3.30
C ARG A 156 -6.28 13.70 -2.88
N PHE A 157 -5.68 13.18 -1.81
CA PHE A 157 -4.41 13.65 -1.28
C PHE A 157 -3.43 12.50 -1.20
N VAL A 158 -2.21 12.73 -1.69
CA VAL A 158 -1.15 11.74 -1.78
C VAL A 158 0.11 12.24 -1.10
N PHE A 159 1.00 11.31 -0.77
CA PHE A 159 2.31 11.59 -0.21
C PHE A 159 3.06 12.67 -1.03
N SER A 160 3.60 13.65 -0.35
CA SER A 160 4.46 14.70 -0.93
C SER A 160 5.88 14.65 -0.35
N SER A 161 6.01 14.67 0.96
CA SER A 161 7.28 14.56 1.68
C SER A 161 7.07 14.01 3.09
N LYS A 162 8.14 13.77 3.83
CA LYS A 162 8.08 13.36 5.24
C LYS A 162 9.06 14.15 6.10
N ASN A 163 8.87 14.11 7.41
CA ASN A 163 9.87 14.52 8.37
C ASN A 163 11.06 13.55 8.43
N ASN A 164 12.11 13.90 9.19
CA ASN A 164 13.36 13.13 9.25
C ASN A 164 13.31 11.89 10.16
N TYR A 165 12.14 11.51 10.67
CA TYR A 165 12.00 10.35 11.54
C TYR A 165 11.56 9.10 10.78
N GLU A 166 12.11 7.96 11.19
CA GLU A 166 11.72 6.66 10.67
C GLU A 166 10.37 6.21 11.25
N TYR A 167 9.67 5.41 10.47
CA TYR A 167 8.39 4.82 10.89
C TYR A 167 8.56 3.82 12.03
N THR A 168 7.76 4.00 13.07
CA THR A 168 7.65 3.05 14.19
C THR A 168 6.25 2.45 14.24
N SER A 169 6.18 1.12 14.20
CA SER A 169 4.89 0.41 14.18
C SER A 169 4.19 0.46 15.53
N ILE A 170 3.07 1.18 15.61
CA ILE A 170 2.20 1.14 16.78
C ILE A 170 1.65 -0.27 17.04
N GLY A 171 1.36 -1.05 16.00
CA GLY A 171 0.90 -2.42 16.16
C GLY A 171 1.91 -3.31 16.88
N ARG A 172 3.21 -3.18 16.54
CA ARG A 172 4.29 -3.86 17.26
C ARG A 172 4.34 -3.42 18.72
N TYR A 173 4.34 -2.11 18.97
CA TYR A 173 4.34 -1.58 20.34
C TYR A 173 3.20 -2.15 21.16
N LEU A 174 1.98 -2.18 20.63
CA LEU A 174 0.80 -2.69 21.35
C LEU A 174 0.88 -4.19 21.64
N THR A 175 1.51 -4.97 20.75
CA THR A 175 1.73 -6.40 21.02
C THR A 175 2.85 -6.66 22.00
N ASP A 176 3.96 -5.93 21.91
CA ASP A 176 5.13 -6.10 22.79
C ASP A 176 4.82 -5.68 24.23
N ASN A 177 3.90 -4.72 24.41
CA ASN A 177 3.42 -4.28 25.73
C ASN A 177 2.12 -4.98 26.17
N ASN A 178 1.69 -6.05 25.49
CA ASN A 178 0.51 -6.86 25.84
C ASN A 178 -0.84 -6.11 25.83
N TYR A 179 -0.95 -4.94 25.20
CA TYR A 179 -2.21 -4.22 25.04
C TYR A 179 -3.18 -4.95 24.10
N ILE A 180 -2.63 -5.59 23.05
CA ILE A 180 -3.38 -6.42 22.12
C ILE A 180 -2.60 -7.71 21.86
N LYS A 181 -3.27 -8.87 21.96
CA LYS A 181 -2.64 -10.16 21.66
C LYS A 181 -2.15 -10.21 20.20
N LYS A 182 -0.93 -10.75 19.97
CA LYS A 182 -0.31 -10.88 18.64
C LYS A 182 -1.21 -11.59 17.62
N THR A 183 -2.05 -12.51 18.08
CA THR A 183 -3.02 -13.24 17.25
C THR A 183 -4.26 -12.42 16.87
N ARG A 184 -4.47 -11.27 17.53
CA ARG A 184 -5.65 -10.40 17.31
C ARG A 184 -5.29 -9.02 16.77
N ILE A 185 -4.00 -8.78 16.48
CA ILE A 185 -3.55 -7.48 15.98
C ILE A 185 -3.98 -7.31 14.51
N SER A 186 -4.72 -6.26 14.26
CA SER A 186 -5.13 -5.79 12.93
C SER A 186 -5.32 -4.28 12.99
N MET A 187 -5.41 -3.61 11.84
CA MET A 187 -5.71 -2.17 11.80
C MET A 187 -7.02 -1.85 12.54
N GLY A 188 -8.07 -2.65 12.31
CA GLY A 188 -9.35 -2.47 12.99
C GLY A 188 -9.26 -2.61 14.51
N SER A 189 -8.45 -3.57 15.03
CA SER A 189 -8.24 -3.71 16.47
C SER A 189 -7.44 -2.56 17.06
N ILE A 190 -6.48 -2.01 16.33
CA ILE A 190 -5.70 -0.82 16.72
C ILE A 190 -6.60 0.41 16.75
N LYS A 191 -7.38 0.66 15.68
CA LYS A 191 -8.38 1.75 15.65
C LYS A 191 -9.31 1.68 16.86
N LYS A 192 -9.94 0.53 17.09
CA LYS A 192 -10.84 0.30 18.24
C LYS A 192 -10.15 0.50 19.59
N TRP A 193 -8.88 0.19 19.70
CA TRP A 193 -8.11 0.41 20.93
C TRP A 193 -7.80 1.89 21.13
N MET A 194 -7.40 2.61 20.07
CA MET A 194 -7.06 4.03 20.13
C MET A 194 -8.25 4.92 20.54
N ILE A 195 -9.46 4.63 20.03
CA ILE A 195 -10.65 5.44 20.33
C ILE A 195 -11.21 5.27 21.75
N ARG A 196 -10.72 4.29 22.54
CA ARG A 196 -11.25 4.01 23.88
C ARG A 196 -10.93 5.09 24.91
N SER A 197 -9.81 5.79 24.74
CA SER A 197 -9.41 6.87 25.64
C SER A 197 -8.40 7.81 24.98
N PRO A 198 -8.32 9.07 25.45
CA PRO A 198 -7.28 10.01 25.01
C PRO A 198 -5.85 9.49 25.26
N GLU A 199 -5.64 8.74 26.35
CA GLU A 199 -4.35 8.11 26.63
C GLU A 199 -3.97 7.09 25.57
N ASN A 200 -4.89 6.23 25.17
CA ASN A 200 -4.66 5.26 24.10
C ASN A 200 -4.35 5.98 22.77
N LEU A 201 -5.11 7.02 22.44
CA LEU A 201 -4.88 7.83 21.25
C LEU A 201 -3.49 8.48 21.27
N SER A 202 -3.01 8.94 22.43
CA SER A 202 -1.69 9.55 22.56
C SER A 202 -0.53 8.60 22.23
N LYS A 203 -0.74 7.27 22.24
CA LYS A 203 0.28 6.30 21.83
C LYS A 203 0.62 6.35 20.35
N LYS A 204 -0.18 7.03 19.52
CA LYS A 204 0.19 7.34 18.12
C LYS A 204 1.53 8.09 18.02
N TYR A 205 1.90 8.84 19.04
CA TYR A 205 3.15 9.63 19.09
C TYR A 205 4.42 8.79 19.26
N ILE A 206 4.31 7.50 19.55
CA ILE A 206 5.44 6.56 19.48
C ILE A 206 6.00 6.51 18.06
N ASN A 207 5.13 6.59 17.06
CA ASN A 207 5.53 6.81 15.68
C ASN A 207 5.85 8.30 15.45
N LYS A 208 7.12 8.66 15.55
CA LYS A 208 7.60 10.04 15.32
C LYS A 208 7.52 10.46 13.85
N SER A 209 7.43 9.49 12.91
CA SER A 209 7.32 9.78 11.48
C SER A 209 6.02 10.49 11.16
N PHE A 210 6.12 11.54 10.35
CA PHE A 210 4.99 12.35 9.87
C PHE A 210 5.15 12.60 8.39
N ILE A 211 4.09 12.44 7.61
CA ILE A 211 4.10 12.76 6.18
C ILE A 211 3.30 14.04 5.91
N PHE A 212 3.74 14.76 4.90
CA PHE A 212 3.06 15.91 4.32
C PHE A 212 2.42 15.50 3.01
N PHE A 213 1.27 16.04 2.69
CA PHE A 213 0.48 15.68 1.54
C PHE A 213 0.52 16.73 0.44
N LYS A 214 0.06 16.35 -0.72
CA LYS A 214 -0.35 17.25 -1.81
C LYS A 214 -1.63 16.73 -2.43
N GLU A 215 -2.40 17.64 -3.02
CA GLU A 215 -3.55 17.24 -3.80
C GLU A 215 -3.11 16.54 -5.07
N ASP A 216 -3.81 15.47 -5.44
CA ASP A 216 -3.64 14.77 -6.70
C ASP A 216 -4.61 15.33 -7.72
N LEU A 217 -4.10 16.27 -8.52
CA LEU A 217 -4.88 17.02 -9.52
C LEU A 217 -5.01 16.31 -10.87
N LYS A 218 -4.55 15.06 -10.99
CA LYS A 218 -4.69 14.34 -12.25
C LYS A 218 -6.12 13.87 -12.46
N ASP A 219 -6.75 14.47 -13.46
CA ASP A 219 -8.03 14.08 -14.03
C ASP A 219 -7.86 12.82 -14.90
N ASP A 220 -7.72 11.66 -14.26
CA ASP A 220 -7.82 10.41 -15.00
C ASP A 220 -8.99 9.57 -14.43
N VAL A 221 -9.55 8.78 -15.31
CA VAL A 221 -10.72 7.92 -15.04
C VAL A 221 -10.43 6.88 -13.95
N ASN A 222 -9.15 6.69 -13.58
CA ASN A 222 -8.76 5.75 -12.53
C ASN A 222 -8.81 6.43 -11.15
N PRO A 223 -9.71 6.00 -10.26
CA PRO A 223 -9.91 6.63 -8.94
C PRO A 223 -8.83 6.29 -7.92
N HIS A 224 -7.71 5.68 -8.28
CA HIS A 224 -6.70 5.20 -7.34
C HIS A 224 -5.41 6.03 -7.33
N PRO A 225 -4.63 6.02 -6.22
CA PRO A 225 -3.43 6.82 -6.10
C PRO A 225 -2.31 6.36 -7.05
N LEU A 226 -1.34 7.25 -7.29
CA LEU A 226 -0.10 6.90 -7.97
C LEU A 226 0.79 6.10 -7.03
N GLY A 227 1.24 4.94 -7.50
CA GLY A 227 2.30 4.17 -6.85
C GLY A 227 3.69 4.81 -7.04
N GLN A 228 4.70 4.20 -6.44
CA GLN A 228 6.09 4.69 -6.46
C GLN A 228 6.64 4.90 -7.88
N ILE A 229 6.19 4.12 -8.85
CA ILE A 229 6.66 4.20 -10.24
C ILE A 229 5.88 5.20 -11.10
N GLY A 230 5.00 6.00 -10.49
CA GLY A 230 4.23 7.04 -11.17
C GLY A 230 3.03 6.54 -11.99
N ILE A 231 2.54 5.34 -11.70
CA ILE A 231 1.40 4.70 -12.34
C ILE A 231 0.27 4.57 -11.32
N ARG A 232 -0.98 4.74 -11.76
CA ARG A 232 -2.15 4.49 -10.93
C ARG A 232 -2.21 3.04 -10.49
N LEU A 233 -2.35 2.85 -9.19
CA LEU A 233 -2.48 1.51 -8.61
C LEU A 233 -3.78 0.86 -9.04
N THR A 234 -3.74 -0.46 -9.17
CA THR A 234 -4.92 -1.28 -9.50
C THR A 234 -5.17 -2.25 -8.35
N PRO A 235 -6.39 -2.27 -7.78
CA PRO A 235 -6.74 -3.19 -6.70
C PRO A 235 -6.47 -4.64 -7.09
N PHE A 236 -5.84 -5.39 -6.17
CA PHE A 236 -5.51 -6.80 -6.33
C PHE A 236 -4.59 -7.13 -7.51
N ARG A 237 -3.92 -6.11 -8.09
CA ARG A 237 -2.91 -6.23 -9.15
C ARG A 237 -1.62 -5.49 -8.79
N SER A 238 -1.71 -4.39 -8.07
CA SER A 238 -0.54 -3.66 -7.60
C SER A 238 -0.04 -4.21 -6.27
N LEU A 239 1.25 -4.47 -6.19
CA LEU A 239 1.94 -4.98 -5.03
C LEU A 239 3.04 -3.99 -4.62
N ALA A 240 3.01 -3.55 -3.36
CA ALA A 240 4.13 -2.86 -2.76
C ALA A 240 5.17 -3.89 -2.31
N VAL A 241 6.42 -3.67 -2.72
CA VAL A 241 7.54 -4.58 -2.49
C VAL A 241 8.80 -3.83 -2.06
N ASP A 242 9.84 -4.56 -1.74
CA ASP A 242 11.18 -3.99 -1.54
C ASP A 242 11.81 -3.66 -2.91
N MET A 243 11.73 -2.40 -3.32
CA MET A 243 12.30 -1.92 -4.59
C MET A 243 13.84 -1.94 -4.64
N SER A 244 14.50 -2.29 -3.53
CA SER A 244 15.93 -2.59 -3.56
C SER A 244 16.23 -4.00 -4.12
N ILE A 245 15.22 -4.86 -4.14
CA ILE A 245 15.26 -6.25 -4.59
C ILE A 245 14.54 -6.42 -5.93
N TYR A 246 13.33 -5.88 -6.03
CA TYR A 246 12.48 -6.00 -7.22
C TYR A 246 12.62 -4.79 -8.14
N ASN A 247 12.67 -5.02 -9.43
CA ASN A 247 12.52 -3.95 -10.42
C ASN A 247 11.06 -3.48 -10.49
N ALA A 248 10.88 -2.22 -10.89
CA ALA A 248 9.57 -1.70 -11.21
C ALA A 248 8.86 -2.58 -12.24
N ASN A 249 7.56 -2.81 -12.06
CA ASN A 249 6.71 -3.66 -12.88
C ASN A 249 7.11 -5.13 -13.01
N THR A 250 8.02 -5.63 -12.19
CA THR A 250 8.27 -7.08 -12.16
C THR A 250 6.94 -7.82 -11.96
N PRO A 251 6.55 -8.73 -12.88
CA PRO A 251 5.38 -9.56 -12.69
C PRO A 251 5.65 -10.60 -11.59
N ILE A 252 4.71 -10.77 -10.68
CA ILE A 252 4.82 -11.63 -9.50
C ILE A 252 3.53 -12.43 -9.35
N TRP A 253 3.60 -13.75 -9.46
CA TRP A 253 2.49 -14.60 -9.03
C TRP A 253 2.50 -14.71 -7.52
N LEU A 254 1.39 -14.35 -6.91
CA LEU A 254 1.19 -14.47 -5.47
C LEU A 254 0.14 -15.55 -5.17
N ASP A 255 0.55 -16.57 -4.41
CA ASP A 255 -0.36 -17.59 -3.86
C ASP A 255 -0.41 -17.43 -2.34
N THR A 256 -1.49 -16.85 -1.84
CA THR A 256 -1.71 -16.55 -0.44
C THR A 256 -3.19 -16.68 -0.05
N LYS A 257 -3.57 -16.13 1.09
CA LYS A 257 -4.98 -16.01 1.51
C LYS A 257 -5.29 -14.54 1.82
N ILE A 258 -6.46 -14.09 1.41
CA ILE A 258 -6.98 -12.76 1.75
C ILE A 258 -8.19 -12.86 2.68
N PRO A 259 -8.46 -11.86 3.52
CA PRO A 259 -9.62 -11.85 4.38
C PRO A 259 -10.90 -11.68 3.55
N ILE A 260 -11.93 -12.42 3.90
CA ILE A 260 -13.28 -12.22 3.35
C ILE A 260 -13.95 -11.09 4.13
N LYS A 261 -14.55 -10.15 3.40
CA LYS A 261 -15.27 -9.00 3.99
C LYS A 261 -16.33 -9.51 4.97
N ASP A 262 -16.41 -8.82 6.12
CA ASP A 262 -17.38 -9.11 7.20
C ASP A 262 -17.31 -10.56 7.75
N SER A 263 -16.17 -11.22 7.59
CA SER A 263 -15.95 -12.60 8.03
C SER A 263 -14.61 -12.75 8.78
N LYS A 264 -14.53 -13.76 9.65
CA LYS A 264 -13.25 -14.20 10.24
C LYS A 264 -12.53 -15.22 9.33
N LYS A 265 -13.13 -15.58 8.21
CA LYS A 265 -12.57 -16.54 7.24
C LYS A 265 -11.65 -15.82 6.26
N ALA A 266 -10.78 -16.58 5.64
CA ALA A 266 -9.94 -16.14 4.55
C ALA A 266 -10.16 -17.05 3.34
N GLU A 267 -10.06 -16.50 2.14
CA GLU A 267 -10.13 -17.23 0.89
C GLU A 267 -8.78 -17.29 0.22
N ARG A 268 -8.60 -18.25 -0.67
CA ARG A 268 -7.38 -18.39 -1.44
C ARG A 268 -7.28 -17.27 -2.46
N PHE A 269 -6.10 -16.67 -2.52
CA PHE A 269 -5.77 -15.60 -3.45
C PHE A 269 -4.59 -16.05 -4.30
N GLN A 270 -4.83 -16.23 -5.59
CA GLN A 270 -3.84 -16.65 -6.57
C GLN A 270 -3.94 -15.72 -7.78
N ARG A 271 -3.00 -14.77 -7.89
CA ARG A 271 -3.04 -13.74 -8.93
C ARG A 271 -1.68 -13.31 -9.41
N LEU A 272 -1.61 -12.96 -10.68
CA LEU A 272 -0.50 -12.24 -11.27
C LEU A 272 -0.60 -10.77 -10.87
N MET A 273 0.38 -10.30 -10.12
CA MET A 273 0.50 -8.94 -9.61
C MET A 273 1.75 -8.28 -10.16
N PHE A 274 1.90 -6.97 -9.94
CA PHE A 274 3.02 -6.20 -10.44
C PHE A 274 3.67 -5.38 -9.32
N ALA A 275 5.01 -5.33 -9.28
CA ALA A 275 5.79 -4.52 -8.36
C ALA A 275 5.66 -3.03 -8.72
N GLN A 276 4.61 -2.34 -8.25
CA GLN A 276 4.27 -0.97 -8.64
C GLN A 276 4.39 0.04 -7.53
N ASP A 277 4.55 -0.43 -6.30
CA ASP A 277 4.62 0.46 -5.14
C ASP A 277 5.69 0.00 -4.14
N LYS A 278 5.99 0.84 -3.15
CA LYS A 278 6.89 0.55 -2.04
C LYS A 278 6.33 1.07 -0.73
N GLY A 279 6.73 0.46 0.38
CA GLY A 279 6.48 0.97 1.71
C GLY A 279 7.76 0.94 2.56
N SER A 280 7.93 1.89 3.47
CA SER A 280 9.11 1.94 4.35
C SER A 280 9.27 0.67 5.20
N ALA A 281 8.16 0.03 5.56
CA ALA A 281 8.12 -1.22 6.32
C ALA A 281 8.14 -2.49 5.44
N ILE A 282 8.14 -2.35 4.11
CA ILE A 282 8.11 -3.48 3.17
C ILE A 282 9.55 -3.78 2.78
N LYS A 283 10.18 -4.68 3.52
CA LYS A 283 11.59 -5.06 3.37
C LYS A 283 11.76 -6.56 3.25
N GLY A 284 12.59 -7.00 2.28
CA GLY A 284 12.92 -8.40 2.05
C GLY A 284 12.17 -9.04 0.88
N LEU A 285 12.70 -10.20 0.48
CA LEU A 285 12.28 -10.92 -0.73
C LEU A 285 10.85 -11.51 -0.61
N LEU A 286 10.47 -12.00 0.57
CA LEU A 286 9.18 -12.65 0.82
C LEU A 286 8.20 -11.71 1.55
N ARG A 287 8.33 -10.41 1.31
CA ARG A 287 7.48 -9.37 1.89
C ARG A 287 6.75 -8.59 0.78
N GLY A 288 5.43 -8.55 0.87
CA GLY A 288 4.59 -7.77 -0.05
C GLY A 288 3.38 -7.18 0.66
N ASP A 289 2.86 -6.08 0.09
CA ASP A 289 1.65 -5.42 0.58
C ASP A 289 0.68 -5.25 -0.59
N ILE A 290 -0.47 -5.90 -0.51
CA ILE A 290 -1.47 -5.94 -1.59
C ILE A 290 -2.30 -4.65 -1.54
N PHE A 291 -2.45 -3.98 -2.67
CA PHE A 291 -3.36 -2.86 -2.78
C PHE A 291 -4.81 -3.34 -2.91
N PHE A 292 -5.67 -2.93 -1.98
CA PHE A 292 -7.09 -3.30 -1.90
C PHE A 292 -8.04 -2.23 -2.46
N GLY A 293 -7.52 -1.18 -3.11
CA GLY A 293 -8.37 -0.03 -3.49
C GLY A 293 -8.85 0.70 -2.24
N ASN A 294 -10.16 0.89 -2.13
CA ASN A 294 -10.78 1.58 -0.98
C ASN A 294 -11.34 0.60 0.06
N ASP A 295 -11.04 -0.70 -0.05
CA ASP A 295 -11.56 -1.71 0.88
C ASP A 295 -10.73 -1.74 2.17
N GLU A 296 -11.33 -1.25 3.26
CA GLU A 296 -10.74 -1.25 4.61
C GLU A 296 -10.41 -2.66 5.15
N ASN A 297 -10.96 -3.71 4.52
CA ASN A 297 -10.64 -5.10 4.86
C ASN A 297 -9.16 -5.43 4.66
N ALA A 298 -8.45 -4.63 3.86
CA ALA A 298 -6.99 -4.61 3.79
C ALA A 298 -6.32 -4.62 5.17
N GLY A 299 -6.88 -3.88 6.12
CA GLY A 299 -6.37 -3.79 7.50
C GLY A 299 -6.41 -5.11 8.29
N ASN A 300 -7.14 -6.11 7.80
CA ASN A 300 -7.21 -7.46 8.35
C ASN A 300 -6.28 -8.44 7.63
N MET A 301 -5.64 -8.00 6.54
CA MET A 301 -4.75 -8.84 5.74
C MET A 301 -3.43 -9.08 6.46
N LYS A 302 -3.19 -10.32 6.84
CA LYS A 302 -1.91 -10.81 7.37
C LYS A 302 -1.82 -12.30 7.08
N SER A 303 -1.07 -12.68 6.08
CA SER A 303 -0.97 -14.06 5.63
C SER A 303 0.44 -14.42 5.22
N GLN A 304 0.72 -15.71 5.21
CA GLN A 304 1.87 -16.29 4.54
C GLN A 304 1.46 -16.71 3.13
N GLY A 305 2.44 -16.90 2.25
CA GLY A 305 2.17 -17.34 0.89
C GLY A 305 3.46 -17.60 0.13
N ASP A 306 3.32 -18.15 -1.06
CA ASP A 306 4.43 -18.41 -1.98
C ASP A 306 4.40 -17.39 -3.12
N ILE A 307 5.57 -17.08 -3.65
CA ILE A 307 5.71 -16.21 -4.81
C ILE A 307 6.53 -16.87 -5.91
N ILE A 308 6.14 -16.54 -7.14
CA ILE A 308 6.88 -16.84 -8.34
C ILE A 308 7.13 -15.51 -9.04
N VAL A 309 8.37 -15.23 -9.40
CA VAL A 309 8.76 -14.03 -10.13
C VAL A 309 8.96 -14.37 -11.61
N PHE A 310 8.68 -13.41 -12.47
CA PHE A 310 8.75 -13.63 -13.91
C PHE A 310 9.85 -12.76 -14.52
N GLU A 311 10.65 -13.37 -15.36
CA GLU A 311 11.70 -12.73 -16.14
C GLU A 311 11.34 -12.73 -17.62
N VAL A 312 11.55 -11.62 -18.30
CA VAL A 312 11.38 -11.53 -19.75
C VAL A 312 12.40 -12.44 -20.43
N ILE A 313 11.93 -13.27 -21.38
CA ILE A 313 12.78 -14.18 -22.19
C ILE A 313 13.52 -13.41 -23.26
#